data_f5c1de4e514b474da5a9b95115be9e08
#
_entry.id   f5c1de4e514b474da5a9b95115be9e08
#
_cell.length_a   1.000
_cell.length_b   1.000
_cell.length_c   1.000
_cell.angle_alpha   90.00
_cell.angle_beta   90.00
_cell.angle_gamma   90.00
#
_symmetry.space_group_name_H-M   'P 1'
#
loop_
_entity.id
_entity.type
_entity.pdbx_description
1 polymer ?
#
loop_
_entity_poly.entity_id
_entity_poly.type
_entity_poly.pdbx_seq_one_letter_code
_entity_poly.pdbx_strand_id
1 'polypeptide(L)'
;MITFSNIKSILLIIFFGLITSCSGNQSMKPQDFKDKKPRLVIEEYLSGNVKAWGILQNRSGKVTRQFSATLNGNWDGKKLILDEKFNWDDGEVQDRQWHITKLDEHNYEGTASDVVGKAKGYSYGPA
;
A
#
# COMPACT_ATOMS: atom_id res chain seq x y z
N MET A 1 -50.39 18.94 -26.52
CA MET A 1 -50.33 17.60 -27.11
C MET A 1 -48.86 17.25 -27.31
N ILE A 2 -48.29 16.38 -26.50
CA ILE A 2 -46.87 16.00 -26.60
C ILE A 2 -46.77 14.92 -27.67
N THR A 3 -46.14 15.23 -28.79
CA THR A 3 -45.97 14.29 -29.91
C THR A 3 -44.95 13.21 -29.55
N PHE A 4 -45.18 11.97 -29.99
CA PHE A 4 -44.29 10.80 -29.75
C PHE A 4 -42.82 11.03 -30.13
N SER A 5 -42.54 11.99 -31.01
CA SER A 5 -41.17 12.39 -31.39
C SER A 5 -40.40 13.02 -30.23
N ASN A 6 -41.05 13.78 -29.36
CA ASN A 6 -40.41 14.50 -28.24
C ASN A 6 -40.05 13.54 -27.09
N ILE A 7 -40.80 12.45 -26.92
CA ILE A 7 -40.56 11.46 -25.87
C ILE A 7 -39.25 10.68 -26.13
N LYS A 8 -38.94 10.34 -27.38
CA LYS A 8 -37.71 9.66 -27.75
C LYS A 8 -36.46 10.53 -27.49
N SER A 9 -36.56 11.83 -27.77
CA SER A 9 -35.47 12.79 -27.51
C SER A 9 -35.23 12.99 -26.00
N ILE A 10 -36.30 13.07 -25.22
CA ILE A 10 -36.21 13.20 -23.75
C ILE A 10 -35.61 11.93 -23.12
N LEU A 11 -36.02 10.74 -23.60
CA LEU A 11 -35.44 9.47 -23.12
C LEU A 11 -33.96 9.33 -23.46
N LEU A 12 -33.52 9.80 -24.64
CA LEU A 12 -32.10 9.77 -25.03
C LEU A 12 -31.25 10.71 -24.16
N ILE A 13 -31.78 11.89 -23.83
CA ILE A 13 -31.08 12.85 -22.94
C ILE A 13 -30.94 12.30 -21.50
N ILE A 14 -31.99 11.64 -20.99
CA ILE A 14 -31.95 11.01 -19.66
C ILE A 14 -30.95 9.84 -19.63
N PHE A 15 -30.86 9.04 -20.69
CA PHE A 15 -29.89 7.94 -20.77
C PHE A 15 -28.44 8.42 -20.86
N PHE A 16 -28.18 9.54 -21.55
CA PHE A 16 -26.84 10.13 -21.63
C PHE A 16 -26.40 10.81 -20.34
N GLY A 17 -27.35 11.29 -19.51
CA GLY A 17 -27.06 11.90 -18.21
C GLY A 17 -26.66 10.90 -17.11
N LEU A 18 -26.94 9.61 -17.28
CA LEU A 18 -26.67 8.56 -16.25
C LEU A 18 -25.26 7.95 -16.31
N ILE A 19 -24.48 8.26 -17.34
CA ILE A 19 -23.11 7.70 -17.50
C ILE A 19 -22.00 8.64 -17.01
N THR A 20 -22.30 9.81 -16.48
CA THR A 20 -21.29 10.75 -15.96
C THR A 20 -21.00 10.60 -14.48
N SER A 21 -21.46 9.54 -13.80
CA SER A 21 -21.27 9.32 -12.36
C SER A 21 -20.13 8.36 -12.02
N CYS A 22 -19.06 8.33 -12.81
CA CYS A 22 -17.77 7.81 -12.39
C CYS A 22 -16.81 8.98 -12.20
N SER A 23 -17.06 9.86 -11.24
CA SER A 23 -16.07 10.83 -10.79
C SER A 23 -14.97 10.09 -10.06
N GLY A 24 -13.75 10.24 -10.60
CA GLY A 24 -12.56 9.53 -10.23
C GLY A 24 -12.36 9.38 -8.73
N ASN A 25 -12.20 8.14 -8.29
CA ASN A 25 -11.52 7.82 -7.06
C ASN A 25 -10.08 8.34 -7.18
N GLN A 26 -9.84 9.56 -6.71
CA GLN A 26 -8.47 9.99 -6.46
C GLN A 26 -7.94 9.14 -5.30
N SER A 27 -7.18 8.10 -5.63
CA SER A 27 -6.45 7.34 -4.62
C SER A 27 -5.51 8.29 -3.89
N MET A 28 -5.52 8.26 -2.55
CA MET A 28 -4.58 9.00 -1.72
C MET A 28 -3.14 8.62 -2.10
N LYS A 29 -2.27 9.61 -2.15
CA LYS A 29 -0.84 9.44 -2.40
C LYS A 29 -0.07 9.69 -1.11
N PRO A 30 1.10 9.05 -0.91
CA PRO A 30 1.94 9.31 0.26
C PRO A 30 2.22 10.80 0.48
N GLN A 31 2.40 11.59 -0.58
CA GLN A 31 2.66 13.03 -0.54
C GLN A 31 1.52 13.84 0.11
N ASP A 32 0.29 13.33 0.11
CA ASP A 32 -0.86 14.00 0.75
C ASP A 32 -0.71 14.06 2.27
N PHE A 33 0.21 13.26 2.84
CA PHE A 33 0.51 13.18 4.27
C PHE A 33 1.75 13.98 4.70
N LYS A 34 2.43 14.70 3.80
CA LYS A 34 3.72 15.36 4.05
C LYS A 34 3.73 16.26 5.29
N ASP A 35 2.61 16.94 5.57
CA ASP A 35 2.48 17.89 6.70
C ASP A 35 1.83 17.24 7.94
N LYS A 36 1.55 15.93 7.91
CA LYS A 36 0.96 15.19 9.02
C LYS A 36 2.03 14.68 9.99
N LYS A 37 1.61 14.48 11.24
CA LYS A 37 2.47 13.95 12.33
C LYS A 37 1.85 12.68 12.92
N PRO A 38 2.68 11.79 13.53
CA PRO A 38 4.15 11.81 13.59
C PRO A 38 4.78 11.52 12.23
N ARG A 39 6.06 11.91 12.04
CA ARG A 39 6.81 11.52 10.84
C ARG A 39 7.32 10.08 10.99
N LEU A 40 7.09 9.26 10.00
CA LEU A 40 7.67 7.92 9.90
C LEU A 40 9.09 8.03 9.30
N VAL A 41 10.08 7.65 10.08
CA VAL A 41 11.46 7.46 9.65
C VAL A 41 11.70 5.96 9.62
N ILE A 42 11.72 5.36 8.43
CA ILE A 42 11.67 3.91 8.22
C ILE A 42 12.87 3.23 8.88
N GLU A 43 14.06 3.78 8.69
CA GLU A 43 15.30 3.24 9.26
C GLU A 43 15.35 3.31 10.79
N GLU A 44 14.69 4.27 11.41
CA GLU A 44 14.57 4.36 12.88
C GLU A 44 13.49 3.41 13.39
N TYR A 45 12.32 3.40 12.74
CA TYR A 45 11.18 2.59 13.15
C TYR A 45 11.45 1.08 13.04
N LEU A 46 12.18 0.66 12.01
CA LEU A 46 12.47 -0.76 11.76
C LEU A 46 13.82 -1.22 12.33
N SER A 47 14.60 -0.33 12.98
CA SER A 47 15.85 -0.73 13.65
C SER A 47 15.60 -1.53 14.92
N GLY A 48 16.41 -2.58 15.12
CA GLY A 48 16.27 -3.49 16.27
C GLY A 48 15.12 -4.49 16.09
N ASN A 49 14.56 -4.91 17.22
CA ASN A 49 13.52 -5.94 17.23
C ASN A 49 12.11 -5.32 17.19
N VAL A 50 11.36 -5.63 16.15
CA VAL A 50 9.98 -5.21 15.95
C VAL A 50 9.08 -6.43 15.83
N LYS A 51 7.85 -6.33 16.36
CA LYS A 51 6.80 -7.34 16.15
C LYS A 51 5.69 -6.75 15.31
N ALA A 52 5.15 -7.56 14.42
CA ALA A 52 4.03 -7.19 13.56
C ALA A 52 2.97 -8.29 13.55
N TRP A 53 1.73 -7.88 13.31
CA TRP A 53 0.60 -8.77 13.06
C TRP A 53 -0.13 -8.24 11.84
N GLY A 54 -0.59 -9.15 11.01
CA GLY A 54 -1.27 -8.75 9.79
C GLY A 54 -2.25 -9.79 9.27
N ILE A 55 -3.01 -9.37 8.29
CA ILE A 55 -3.98 -10.20 7.58
C ILE A 55 -3.78 -10.08 6.08
N LEU A 56 -4.06 -11.14 5.36
CA LEU A 56 -4.26 -11.11 3.91
C LEU A 56 -5.75 -11.12 3.61
N GLN A 57 -6.16 -10.24 2.72
CA GLN A 57 -7.54 -10.17 2.22
C GLN A 57 -7.56 -10.40 0.71
N ASN A 58 -8.57 -11.08 0.23
CA ASN A 58 -8.84 -11.16 -1.20
C ASN A 58 -9.50 -9.85 -1.71
N ARG A 59 -9.76 -9.77 -3.02
CA ARG A 59 -10.38 -8.59 -3.65
C ARG A 59 -11.79 -8.26 -3.12
N SER A 60 -12.49 -9.24 -2.52
CA SER A 60 -13.81 -9.02 -1.88
C SER A 60 -13.71 -8.59 -0.42
N GLY A 61 -12.50 -8.39 0.12
CA GLY A 61 -12.27 -8.01 1.50
C GLY A 61 -12.33 -9.17 2.50
N LYS A 62 -12.49 -10.43 2.05
CA LYS A 62 -12.48 -11.59 2.93
C LYS A 62 -11.04 -11.88 3.39
N VAL A 63 -10.84 -12.01 4.70
CA VAL A 63 -9.56 -12.46 5.28
C VAL A 63 -9.30 -13.90 4.84
N THR A 64 -8.15 -14.15 4.25
CA THR A 64 -7.72 -15.46 3.74
C THR A 64 -6.62 -16.07 4.57
N ARG A 65 -5.75 -15.27 5.19
CA ARG A 65 -4.66 -15.70 6.08
C ARG A 65 -4.35 -14.62 7.10
N GLN A 66 -3.78 -15.02 8.22
CA GLN A 66 -3.27 -14.13 9.26
C GLN A 66 -1.83 -14.51 9.58
N PHE A 67 -1.06 -13.55 10.06
CA PHE A 67 0.31 -13.83 10.50
C PHE A 67 0.71 -13.00 11.71
N SER A 68 1.68 -13.52 12.44
CA SER A 68 2.57 -12.73 13.29
C SER A 68 3.96 -12.74 12.70
N ALA A 69 4.69 -11.65 12.84
CA ALA A 69 6.07 -11.56 12.36
C ALA A 69 6.99 -10.96 13.43
N THR A 70 8.22 -11.44 13.42
CA THR A 70 9.34 -10.84 14.14
C THR A 70 10.29 -10.26 13.11
N LEU A 71 10.61 -8.98 13.25
CA LEU A 71 11.52 -8.27 12.38
C LEU A 71 12.76 -7.86 13.17
N ASN A 72 13.93 -7.96 12.56
CA ASN A 72 15.19 -7.48 13.13
C ASN A 72 15.89 -6.60 12.09
N GLY A 73 15.97 -5.30 12.36
CA GLY A 73 16.56 -4.32 11.47
C GLY A 73 17.93 -3.85 11.94
N ASN A 74 18.88 -3.82 11.01
CA ASN A 74 20.23 -3.28 11.21
C ASN A 74 20.47 -2.15 10.21
N TRP A 75 20.62 -0.92 10.73
CA TRP A 75 20.87 0.29 9.94
C TRP A 75 22.35 0.68 10.05
N ASP A 76 23.02 0.85 8.91
CA ASP A 76 24.45 1.22 8.83
C ASP A 76 24.70 2.71 8.51
N GLY A 77 23.64 3.53 8.47
CA GLY A 77 23.68 4.94 8.06
C GLY A 77 23.26 5.17 6.61
N LYS A 78 23.12 4.12 5.80
CA LYS A 78 22.69 4.19 4.40
C LYS A 78 21.78 3.04 3.99
N LYS A 79 22.03 1.85 4.51
CA LYS A 79 21.29 0.62 4.22
C LYS A 79 20.69 0.03 5.47
N LEU A 80 19.46 -0.41 5.36
CA LEU A 80 18.77 -1.21 6.37
C LEU A 80 18.71 -2.66 5.86
N ILE A 81 19.33 -3.57 6.62
CA ILE A 81 19.12 -5.00 6.47
C ILE A 81 17.99 -5.37 7.42
N LEU A 82 16.89 -5.89 6.91
CA LEU A 82 15.70 -6.24 7.67
C LEU A 82 15.43 -7.73 7.52
N ASP A 83 15.69 -8.47 8.58
CA ASP A 83 15.35 -9.89 8.68
C ASP A 83 13.92 -10.02 9.20
N GLU A 84 13.08 -10.73 8.47
CA GLU A 84 11.68 -10.96 8.80
C GLU A 84 11.41 -12.45 8.94
N LYS A 85 10.74 -12.83 10.02
CA LYS A 85 10.24 -14.19 10.23
C LYS A 85 8.73 -14.14 10.44
N PHE A 86 7.98 -14.71 9.50
CA PHE A 86 6.54 -14.81 9.54
C PHE A 86 6.11 -16.17 10.08
N ASN A 87 5.11 -16.17 10.95
CA ASN A 87 4.38 -17.35 11.38
C ASN A 87 2.92 -17.18 10.95
N TRP A 88 2.51 -17.99 10.00
CA TRP A 88 1.17 -17.98 9.42
C TRP A 88 0.20 -18.83 10.24
N ASP A 89 -1.10 -18.51 10.20
CA ASP A 89 -2.15 -19.24 10.93
C ASP A 89 -2.40 -20.66 10.40
N ASP A 90 -1.93 -20.99 9.19
CA ASP A 90 -1.94 -22.34 8.61
C ASP A 90 -0.70 -23.17 9.00
N GLY A 91 0.19 -22.63 9.83
CA GLY A 91 1.40 -23.29 10.32
C GLY A 91 2.64 -23.10 9.43
N GLU A 92 2.52 -22.41 8.29
CA GLU A 92 3.69 -22.07 7.47
C GLU A 92 4.60 -21.09 8.22
N VAL A 93 5.90 -21.29 8.09
CA VAL A 93 6.94 -20.36 8.55
C VAL A 93 7.71 -19.87 7.34
N GLN A 94 7.82 -18.55 7.20
CA GLN A 94 8.52 -17.93 6.07
C GLN A 94 9.56 -16.96 6.60
N ASP A 95 10.79 -17.08 6.12
CA ASP A 95 11.86 -16.12 6.35
C ASP A 95 12.08 -15.27 5.11
N ARG A 96 12.32 -13.96 5.31
CA ARG A 96 12.65 -13.01 4.25
C ARG A 96 13.70 -12.05 4.76
N GLN A 97 14.63 -11.66 3.90
CA GLN A 97 15.57 -10.58 4.17
C GLN A 97 15.43 -9.48 3.13
N TRP A 98 15.20 -8.25 3.59
CA TRP A 98 15.22 -7.06 2.77
C TRP A 98 16.57 -6.35 2.89
N HIS A 99 17.06 -5.87 1.75
CA HIS A 99 18.14 -4.90 1.64
C HIS A 99 17.54 -3.58 1.18
N ILE A 100 17.32 -2.63 2.10
CA ILE A 100 16.66 -1.36 1.84
C ILE A 100 17.72 -0.26 1.84
N THR A 101 17.82 0.48 0.74
CA THR A 101 18.73 1.63 0.60
C THR A 101 17.91 2.90 0.67
N LYS A 102 18.30 3.83 1.54
CA LYS A 102 17.77 5.18 1.58
C LYS A 102 18.45 6.00 0.47
N LEU A 103 17.67 6.51 -0.47
CA LEU A 103 18.17 7.32 -1.58
C LEU A 103 18.23 8.81 -1.20
N ASP A 104 17.18 9.29 -0.52
CA ASP A 104 17.07 10.65 0.00
C ASP A 104 16.08 10.68 1.20
N GLU A 105 15.61 11.87 1.57
CA GLU A 105 14.71 12.07 2.71
C GLU A 105 13.39 11.27 2.60
N HIS A 106 12.92 11.03 1.38
CA HIS A 106 11.60 10.46 1.11
C HIS A 106 11.63 9.16 0.32
N ASN A 107 12.75 8.85 -0.35
CA ASN A 107 12.83 7.77 -1.33
C ASN A 107 13.72 6.63 -0.84
N TYR A 108 13.22 5.42 -1.04
CA TYR A 108 13.89 4.16 -0.69
C TYR A 108 13.82 3.19 -1.87
N GLU A 109 14.84 2.37 -2.00
CA GLU A 109 14.83 1.18 -2.87
C GLU A 109 15.12 -0.05 -2.03
N GLY A 110 14.44 -1.15 -2.34
CA GLY A 110 14.63 -2.41 -1.65
C GLY A 110 14.71 -3.60 -2.58
N THR A 111 15.46 -4.62 -2.16
CA THR A 111 15.50 -5.93 -2.81
C THR A 111 15.28 -7.03 -1.78
N ALA A 112 14.61 -8.10 -2.18
CA ALA A 112 14.48 -9.34 -1.43
C ALA A 112 14.51 -10.51 -2.41
N SER A 113 14.80 -11.72 -1.93
CA SER A 113 14.96 -12.92 -2.78
C SER A 113 13.70 -13.32 -3.55
N ASP A 114 12.54 -12.99 -3.01
CA ASP A 114 11.21 -13.28 -3.57
C ASP A 114 10.60 -12.09 -4.34
N VAL A 115 11.37 -11.03 -4.55
CA VAL A 115 10.95 -9.83 -5.29
C VAL A 115 11.74 -9.70 -6.59
N VAL A 116 11.05 -9.59 -7.70
CA VAL A 116 11.66 -9.38 -9.02
C VAL A 116 12.07 -7.92 -9.17
N GLY A 117 13.37 -7.69 -9.39
CA GLY A 117 13.93 -6.34 -9.56
C GLY A 117 14.03 -5.57 -8.25
N LYS A 118 13.79 -4.25 -8.31
CA LYS A 118 13.86 -3.36 -7.16
C LYS A 118 12.47 -2.84 -6.79
N ALA A 119 12.10 -2.99 -5.54
CA ALA A 119 10.94 -2.30 -4.97
C ALA A 119 11.27 -0.83 -4.70
N LYS A 120 10.29 0.05 -4.89
CA LYS A 120 10.40 1.48 -4.55
C LYS A 120 9.49 1.79 -3.37
N GLY A 121 10.02 2.55 -2.42
CA GLY A 121 9.29 3.00 -1.25
C GLY A 121 9.33 4.52 -1.12
N TYR A 122 8.27 5.08 -0.54
CA TYR A 122 8.15 6.50 -0.28
C TYR A 122 7.68 6.71 1.15
N SER A 123 8.22 7.74 1.84
CA SER A 123 7.81 8.09 3.20
C SER A 123 7.49 9.59 3.28
N TYR A 124 6.25 9.92 3.64
CA TYR A 124 5.77 11.29 3.83
C TYR A 124 4.87 11.37 5.05
N GLY A 125 5.25 12.17 6.07
CA GLY A 125 4.51 12.21 7.32
C GLY A 125 4.43 10.81 7.96
N PRO A 126 3.25 10.33 8.36
CA PRO A 126 3.07 8.99 8.94
C PRO A 126 2.91 7.86 7.90
N ALA A 127 3.02 8.14 6.59
CA ALA A 127 2.81 7.19 5.50
C ALA A 127 4.09 6.90 4.71
#